data_63017ebec648651839beff30b8a5aacf
#
_entry.id   63017ebec648651839beff30b8a5aacf
#
_cell.length_a   1.000
_cell.length_b   1.000
_cell.length_c   1.000
_cell.angle_alpha   90.00
_cell.angle_beta   90.00
_cell.angle_gamma   90.00
#
_symmetry.space_group_name_H-M   'P 1'
#
loop_
_entity.id
_entity.type
_entity.pdbx_description
1 polymer ?
#
loop_
_entity_poly.entity_id
_entity_poly.type
_entity_poly.pdbx_seq_one_letter_code
_entity_poly.pdbx_strand_id
1 'polypeptide(L)'
;MDAFSQPVKLLVLSPEKLKEATHLTLEADWIFDASQLSIDETFVLAYQNFLNALKTEKYSRVLVAQATYLSLFPNDCIVVPTLGEAEDLIEMERIERDLGF
;
A
#
# COMPACT_ATOMS: atom_id res chain seq x y z
N MET A 1 -4.58 5.56 23.22
CA MET A 1 -3.50 5.98 22.30
C MET A 1 -4.12 6.54 21.04
N ASP A 2 -3.62 7.67 20.59
CA ASP A 2 -4.10 8.33 19.39
C ASP A 2 -3.69 7.52 18.15
N ALA A 3 -4.64 7.25 17.25
CA ALA A 3 -4.36 6.55 15.98
C ALA A 3 -3.31 7.28 15.12
N PHE A 4 -3.22 8.59 15.26
CA PHE A 4 -2.27 9.42 14.50
C PHE A 4 -0.85 9.35 15.04
N SER A 5 -0.64 8.78 16.21
CA SER A 5 0.70 8.70 16.80
C SER A 5 1.55 7.58 16.24
N GLN A 6 0.96 6.62 15.53
CA GLN A 6 1.70 5.51 14.95
C GLN A 6 2.30 5.92 13.60
N PRO A 7 3.59 5.66 13.37
CA PRO A 7 4.19 6.00 12.09
C PRO A 7 3.64 5.14 10.97
N VAL A 8 3.56 5.72 9.78
CA VAL A 8 3.31 4.99 8.54
C VAL A 8 4.65 4.46 8.04
N LYS A 9 4.70 3.18 7.74
CA LYS A 9 5.93 2.57 7.23
C LYS A 9 5.98 2.67 5.71
N LEU A 10 7.17 2.86 5.17
CA LEU A 10 7.40 2.99 3.74
C LEU A 10 8.35 1.91 3.26
N LEU A 11 7.99 1.24 2.19
CA LEU A 11 8.85 0.28 1.52
C LEU A 11 8.95 0.64 0.04
N VAL A 12 10.15 0.94 -0.43
CA VAL A 12 10.40 1.15 -1.84
C VAL A 12 10.47 -0.23 -2.51
N LEU A 13 9.57 -0.48 -3.44
CA LEU A 13 9.45 -1.79 -4.07
C LEU A 13 10.43 -1.98 -5.23
N SER A 14 10.82 -3.22 -5.39
CA SER A 14 11.46 -3.76 -6.58
C SER A 14 10.87 -5.15 -6.82
N PRO A 15 11.03 -5.75 -7.99
CA PRO A 15 10.52 -7.11 -8.21
C PRO A 15 11.06 -8.12 -7.20
N GLU A 16 12.31 -7.93 -6.75
CA GLU A 16 12.94 -8.79 -5.76
C GLU A 16 12.32 -8.64 -4.39
N LYS A 17 12.00 -7.40 -4.01
CA LYS A 17 11.42 -7.14 -2.69
C LYS A 17 10.01 -7.71 -2.54
N LEU A 18 9.26 -7.83 -3.61
CA LEU A 18 7.96 -8.51 -3.55
C LEU A 18 8.10 -9.97 -3.15
N LYS A 19 9.18 -10.61 -3.56
CA LYS A 19 9.46 -12.00 -3.21
C LYS A 19 9.96 -12.17 -1.78
N GLU A 20 10.63 -11.15 -1.25
CA GLU A 20 11.25 -11.18 0.07
C GLU A 20 10.36 -10.66 1.19
N ALA A 21 9.18 -10.18 0.86
CA ALA A 21 8.35 -9.39 1.76
C ALA A 21 7.62 -10.20 2.84
N THR A 22 8.04 -11.44 3.09
CA THR A 22 7.46 -12.29 4.13
C THR A 22 7.80 -11.84 5.55
N HIS A 23 8.70 -10.87 5.69
CA HIS A 23 9.19 -10.40 6.98
C HIS A 23 8.63 -9.04 7.41
N LEU A 24 7.66 -8.49 6.68
CA LEU A 24 7.09 -7.20 7.05
C LEU A 24 6.23 -7.34 8.30
N THR A 25 6.28 -6.32 9.16
CA THR A 25 5.36 -6.28 10.27
C THR A 25 3.94 -6.07 9.76
N LEU A 26 3.00 -6.88 10.24
CA LEU A 26 1.61 -6.81 9.83
C LEU A 26 0.80 -5.82 10.65
N GLU A 27 1.36 -5.30 11.73
CA GLU A 27 0.69 -4.38 12.64
C GLU A 27 1.07 -2.93 12.37
N ALA A 28 1.01 -2.53 11.12
CA ALA A 28 1.32 -1.17 10.70
C ALA A 28 0.61 -0.82 9.41
N ASP A 29 0.40 0.48 9.21
CA ASP A 29 -0.02 0.99 7.91
C ASP A 29 1.22 1.08 7.01
N TRP A 30 1.08 0.67 5.78
CA TRP A 30 2.19 0.62 4.84
C TRP A 30 1.90 1.43 3.59
N ILE A 31 2.91 2.15 3.12
CA ILE A 31 2.96 2.69 1.77
C ILE A 31 4.03 1.90 1.01
N PHE A 32 3.64 1.33 -0.12
CA PHE A 32 4.55 0.62 -1.00
C PHE A 32 4.85 1.54 -2.19
N ASP A 33 6.10 1.95 -2.34
CA ASP A 33 6.50 2.91 -3.35
C ASP A 33 7.05 2.20 -4.59
N ALA A 34 6.26 2.19 -5.65
CA ALA A 34 6.63 1.68 -6.96
C ALA A 34 6.75 2.80 -8.00
N SER A 35 6.94 4.05 -7.55
CA SER A 35 6.95 5.21 -8.43
C SER A 35 8.09 5.21 -9.44
N GLN A 36 9.17 4.46 -9.15
CA GLN A 36 10.33 4.35 -10.04
C GLN A 36 10.26 3.13 -10.96
N LEU A 37 9.21 2.33 -10.87
CA LEU A 37 9.11 1.09 -11.64
C LEU A 37 8.27 1.27 -12.89
N SER A 38 8.65 0.52 -13.94
CA SER A 38 7.76 0.24 -15.06
C SER A 38 6.87 -0.92 -14.66
N ILE A 39 5.56 -0.73 -14.78
CA ILE A 39 4.60 -1.71 -14.28
C ILE A 39 3.91 -2.40 -15.44
N ASP A 40 3.86 -3.73 -15.38
CA ASP A 40 3.16 -4.58 -16.34
C ASP A 40 2.21 -5.53 -15.60
N GLU A 41 1.52 -6.39 -16.35
CA GLU A 41 0.59 -7.35 -15.77
C GLU A 41 1.27 -8.33 -14.81
N THR A 42 2.51 -8.69 -15.07
CA THR A 42 3.28 -9.57 -14.19
C THR A 42 3.48 -8.93 -12.81
N PHE A 43 3.83 -7.64 -12.79
CA PHE A 43 3.95 -6.90 -11.54
C PHE A 43 2.61 -6.82 -10.81
N VAL A 44 1.52 -6.53 -11.53
CA VAL A 44 0.19 -6.43 -10.92
C VAL A 44 -0.18 -7.74 -10.23
N LEU A 45 0.03 -8.87 -10.89
CA LEU A 45 -0.26 -10.18 -10.29
C LEU A 45 0.62 -10.46 -9.08
N ALA A 46 1.91 -10.14 -9.17
CA ALA A 46 2.83 -10.33 -8.05
C ALA A 46 2.43 -9.47 -6.86
N TYR A 47 2.03 -8.23 -7.10
CA TYR A 47 1.57 -7.32 -6.05
C TYR A 47 0.28 -7.81 -5.41
N GLN A 48 -0.67 -8.31 -6.20
CA GLN A 48 -1.92 -8.87 -5.65
C GLN A 48 -1.64 -10.06 -4.74
N ASN A 49 -0.74 -10.96 -5.14
CA ASN A 49 -0.35 -12.09 -4.30
C ASN A 49 0.32 -11.62 -3.00
N PHE A 50 1.16 -10.61 -3.11
CA PHE A 50 1.82 -9.98 -1.96
C PHE A 50 0.79 -9.39 -1.00
N LEU A 51 -0.19 -8.64 -1.51
CA LEU A 51 -1.25 -8.07 -0.67
C LEU A 51 -2.08 -9.14 0.01
N ASN A 52 -2.40 -10.22 -0.70
CA ASN A 52 -3.18 -11.31 -0.11
C ASN A 52 -2.48 -11.93 1.09
N ALA A 53 -1.15 -12.01 1.03
CA ALA A 53 -0.36 -12.52 2.15
C ALA A 53 -0.35 -11.55 3.34
N LEU A 54 -0.55 -10.25 3.10
CA LEU A 54 -0.56 -9.21 4.12
C LEU A 54 -1.98 -8.76 4.50
N LYS A 55 -2.99 -9.48 4.07
CA LYS A 55 -4.37 -9.04 4.20
C LYS A 55 -4.79 -8.81 5.64
N THR A 56 -5.33 -7.61 5.92
CA THR A 56 -5.88 -7.25 7.22
C THR A 56 -6.87 -6.10 7.02
N GLU A 57 -7.89 -6.05 7.87
CA GLU A 57 -8.84 -4.94 7.88
C GLU A 57 -8.45 -3.85 8.88
N LYS A 58 -7.43 -4.10 9.70
CA LYS A 58 -7.01 -3.16 10.74
C LYS A 58 -6.06 -2.09 10.27
N TYR A 59 -5.37 -2.32 9.18
CA TYR A 59 -4.28 -1.45 8.72
C TYR A 59 -4.40 -1.16 7.25
N SER A 60 -3.90 -0.01 6.84
CA SER A 60 -3.96 0.44 5.44
C SER A 60 -2.76 -0.07 4.64
N ARG A 61 -3.00 -0.35 3.37
CA ARG A 61 -1.98 -0.77 2.41
C ARG A 61 -2.20 0.01 1.14
N VAL A 62 -1.32 0.95 0.83
CA VAL A 62 -1.45 1.83 -0.33
C VAL A 62 -0.21 1.70 -1.21
N LEU A 63 -0.42 1.55 -2.51
CA LEU A 63 0.65 1.52 -3.49
C LEU A 63 0.77 2.89 -4.15
N VAL A 64 2.00 3.39 -4.31
CA VAL A 64 2.28 4.56 -5.12
C VAL A 64 2.86 4.09 -6.44
N ALA A 65 2.23 4.47 -7.55
CA ALA A 65 2.66 4.12 -8.89
C ALA A 65 2.39 5.30 -9.82
N GLN A 66 3.19 5.45 -10.87
CA GLN A 66 2.97 6.53 -11.85
C GLN A 66 1.55 6.47 -12.40
N ALA A 67 0.96 7.65 -12.64
CA ALA A 67 -0.44 7.78 -13.06
C ALA A 67 -0.78 6.93 -14.29
N THR A 68 0.17 6.77 -15.20
CA THR A 68 -0.03 6.01 -16.43
C THR A 68 -0.36 4.53 -16.17
N TYR A 69 -0.01 4.02 -14.98
CA TYR A 69 -0.21 2.60 -14.64
C TYR A 69 -1.44 2.33 -13.79
N LEU A 70 -2.14 3.36 -13.33
CA LEU A 70 -3.24 3.18 -12.38
C LEU A 70 -4.36 2.28 -12.92
N SER A 71 -4.64 2.37 -14.21
CA SER A 71 -5.69 1.58 -14.85
C SER A 71 -5.38 0.08 -14.96
N LEU A 72 -4.12 -0.30 -14.75
CA LEU A 72 -3.72 -1.71 -14.78
C LEU A 72 -4.12 -2.48 -13.53
N PHE A 73 -4.43 -1.77 -12.45
CA PHE A 73 -4.75 -2.40 -11.18
C PHE A 73 -6.25 -2.58 -11.02
N PRO A 74 -6.70 -3.72 -10.45
CA PRO A 74 -8.12 -3.92 -10.16
C PRO A 74 -8.60 -3.00 -9.03
N ASN A 75 -9.92 -2.85 -8.93
CA ASN A 75 -10.53 -1.91 -7.98
C ASN A 75 -10.29 -2.23 -6.51
N ASP A 76 -9.91 -3.47 -6.19
CA ASP A 76 -9.59 -3.86 -4.81
C ASP A 76 -8.19 -3.46 -4.39
N CYS A 77 -7.34 -2.98 -5.33
CA CYS A 77 -6.04 -2.44 -5.01
C CYS A 77 -6.15 -0.92 -4.87
N ILE A 78 -5.63 -0.38 -3.77
CA ILE A 78 -5.60 1.05 -3.55
C ILE A 78 -4.27 1.57 -4.08
N VAL A 79 -4.33 2.29 -5.20
CA VAL A 79 -3.15 2.80 -5.89
C VAL A 79 -3.32 4.29 -6.15
N VAL A 80 -2.31 5.07 -5.81
CA VAL A 80 -2.31 6.53 -5.98
C VAL A 80 -1.03 6.98 -6.67
N PRO A 81 -1.04 8.14 -7.33
CA PRO A 81 0.12 8.57 -8.12
C PRO A 81 1.23 9.26 -7.32
N THR A 82 0.97 9.69 -6.09
CA THR A 82 1.97 10.41 -5.28
C THR A 82 2.00 9.91 -3.85
N LEU A 83 3.16 10.11 -3.21
CA LEU A 83 3.33 9.79 -1.80
C LEU A 83 2.40 10.63 -0.91
N GLY A 84 2.22 11.92 -1.23
CA GLY A 84 1.32 12.78 -0.47
C GLY A 84 -0.12 12.29 -0.47
N GLU A 85 -0.61 11.82 -1.62
CA GLU A 85 -1.95 11.25 -1.70
C GLU A 85 -2.07 9.96 -0.90
N ALA A 86 -1.01 9.14 -0.88
CA ALA A 86 -1.00 7.93 -0.07
C ALA A 86 -1.09 8.24 1.42
N GLU A 87 -0.33 9.23 1.88
CA GLU A 87 -0.36 9.68 3.27
C GLU A 87 -1.74 10.23 3.66
N ASP A 88 -2.34 11.05 2.81
CA ASP A 88 -3.67 11.61 3.03
C ASP A 88 -4.73 10.51 3.12
N LEU A 89 -4.65 9.52 2.24
CA LEU A 89 -5.59 8.41 2.24
C LEU A 89 -5.50 7.58 3.52
N ILE A 90 -4.29 7.29 3.98
CA ILE A 90 -4.09 6.55 5.23
C ILE A 90 -4.63 7.34 6.41
N GLU A 91 -4.40 8.65 6.45
CA GLU A 91 -4.93 9.50 7.50
C GLU A 91 -6.45 9.45 7.54
N MET A 92 -7.11 9.53 6.38
CA MET A 92 -8.56 9.40 6.30
C MET A 92 -9.05 8.05 6.81
N GLU A 93 -8.38 6.97 6.42
CA GLU A 93 -8.75 5.63 6.87
C GLU A 93 -8.56 5.45 8.37
N ARG A 94 -7.52 6.06 8.94
CA ARG A 94 -7.30 6.06 10.39
C ARG A 94 -8.43 6.77 11.12
N ILE A 95 -8.89 7.91 10.60
CA ILE A 95 -10.03 8.63 11.16
C ILE A 95 -11.27 7.75 11.14
N GLU A 96 -11.55 7.11 10.03
CA GLU A 96 -12.71 6.22 9.90
C GLU A 96 -12.66 5.07 10.89
N ARG A 97 -11.50 4.44 11.04
CA ARG A 97 -11.32 3.34 12.00
C ARG A 97 -11.50 3.82 13.43
N ASP A 98 -10.99 4.99 13.77
CA ASP A 98 -11.09 5.56 15.10
C ASP A 98 -12.54 5.91 15.46
N LEU A 99 -13.35 6.29 14.48
CA LEU A 99 -14.76 6.60 14.65
C LEU A 99 -15.65 5.35 14.59
N GLY A 100 -15.10 4.21 14.26
CA GLY A 100 -15.86 2.96 14.23
C GLY A 100 -16.66 2.73 12.97
N PHE A 101 -16.30 3.38 11.89
CA PHE A 101 -16.96 3.19 10.60
C PHE A 101 -16.41 1.98 9.85
#